data_6fbdfdf08740cc7424a28412953f0a82
#
_entry.id   6fbdfdf08740cc7424a28412953f0a82
#
_cell.length_a   1.000
_cell.length_b   1.000
_cell.length_c   1.000
_cell.angle_alpha   90.00
_cell.angle_beta   90.00
_cell.angle_gamma   90.00
#
_symmetry.space_group_name_H-M   'P 1'
#
loop_
_entity.id
_entity.type
_entity.pdbx_description
1 polymer ?
#
loop_
_entity_poly.entity_id
_entity_poly.type
_entity_poly.pdbx_seq_one_letter_code
_entity_poly.pdbx_strand_id
1 'polypeptide(L)'
;MFYQKFFVVVGILGFAICLHAQQPVVPVSPGPPQATPFIADPTQAEKPGAKARPTAKPNMGFPSTPMAPAPVQQGAVSKPAEPGVARAEPVSEREVITRLQIFLDQRSFSPGKIDGKWGEFVAKALQRYQKANGLPGTGQIDQNLQQELQHIFPIYTTYVLTQDDFNRVGNIPYKPKEEAKVKAMLYRSVTEFIAERYHSGENFITKLNGDLKLSALKPGDTVRVPNVPPFQIESLKEVGSLPNKPQFVKRMIKVDTRYRMLDIMEGDTLLSSYPITPGSEKLPAPIGTWKIVGIATMPWFRWDEAMLNHGERSENFYNIPPGPRNPVGIAWIGLSKRGIGIHGTSNPDTIGRSGSHGCIRLANWDAARVINQVTEGMTVLIF
;
A
#
# COMPACT_ATOMS: atom_id res chain seq x y z
N MET A 1 -65.33 35.17 -40.85
CA MET A 1 -66.61 34.38 -40.91
C MET A 1 -66.64 33.69 -39.55
N PHE A 2 -67.29 34.35 -38.58
CA PHE A 2 -68.61 34.13 -37.97
C PHE A 2 -68.81 32.61 -37.64
N TYR A 3 -69.03 32.16 -36.36
CA TYR A 3 -70.09 32.31 -35.37
C TYR A 3 -69.57 31.69 -34.09
N GLN A 4 -69.52 32.27 -32.90
CA GLN A 4 -70.52 32.69 -31.92
C GLN A 4 -71.18 31.53 -31.13
N LYS A 5 -70.82 31.48 -29.82
CA LYS A 5 -71.63 31.28 -28.57
C LYS A 5 -72.53 30.03 -28.42
N PHE A 6 -72.43 29.41 -27.24
CA PHE A 6 -73.56 29.51 -26.26
C PHE A 6 -73.08 29.00 -24.86
N PHE A 7 -73.47 29.76 -23.85
CA PHE A 7 -73.43 29.47 -22.44
C PHE A 7 -74.52 28.49 -22.02
N VAL A 8 -74.31 27.55 -21.11
CA VAL A 8 -75.33 27.06 -20.15
C VAL A 8 -74.65 26.83 -18.78
N VAL A 9 -75.10 27.63 -17.81
CA VAL A 9 -74.84 27.48 -16.38
C VAL A 9 -75.92 26.57 -15.83
N VAL A 10 -75.53 25.48 -15.15
CA VAL A 10 -76.40 24.76 -14.18
C VAL A 10 -75.53 24.46 -12.94
N GLY A 11 -75.88 25.17 -11.86
CA GLY A 11 -75.33 24.87 -10.55
C GLY A 11 -76.12 23.75 -9.90
N ILE A 12 -75.41 22.85 -9.25
CA ILE A 12 -75.95 21.97 -8.20
C ILE A 12 -74.94 21.90 -7.05
N LEU A 13 -75.40 22.25 -5.88
CA LEU A 13 -74.74 22.02 -4.57
C LEU A 13 -74.54 20.50 -4.37
N GLY A 14 -73.41 20.12 -3.81
CA GLY A 14 -73.22 18.74 -3.38
C GLY A 14 -71.92 18.49 -2.63
N PHE A 15 -72.00 18.51 -1.32
CA PHE A 15 -71.12 17.85 -0.34
C PHE A 15 -69.65 17.63 -0.63
N ALA A 16 -68.77 18.41 0.05
CA ALA A 16 -67.35 18.12 0.22
C ALA A 16 -67.14 16.89 1.12
N ILE A 17 -66.82 15.78 0.53
CA ILE A 17 -66.18 14.65 1.24
C ILE A 17 -64.68 14.84 1.13
N CYS A 18 -64.07 15.19 2.27
CA CYS A 18 -62.62 15.28 2.42
C CYS A 18 -62.03 13.87 2.40
N LEU A 19 -61.69 13.31 1.24
CA LEU A 19 -60.87 12.15 1.11
C LEU A 19 -59.42 12.60 1.33
N HIS A 20 -58.88 12.32 2.53
CA HIS A 20 -57.42 12.31 2.77
C HIS A 20 -56.80 11.23 1.88
N ALA A 21 -56.25 11.61 0.75
CA ALA A 21 -55.37 10.74 0.00
C ALA A 21 -54.11 10.54 0.85
N GLN A 22 -54.00 9.35 1.49
CA GLN A 22 -52.74 8.89 2.03
C GLN A 22 -51.76 8.74 0.87
N GLN A 23 -50.72 9.55 0.87
CA GLN A 23 -49.56 9.36 -0.02
C GLN A 23 -48.99 7.96 0.26
N PRO A 24 -48.61 7.20 -0.77
CA PRO A 24 -47.94 5.91 -0.55
C PRO A 24 -46.63 6.19 0.16
N VAL A 25 -46.44 5.58 1.32
CA VAL A 25 -45.15 5.53 2.03
C VAL A 25 -44.19 4.78 1.12
N VAL A 26 -43.28 5.53 0.48
CA VAL A 26 -42.17 4.95 -0.24
C VAL A 26 -41.31 4.26 0.83
N PRO A 27 -41.06 2.94 0.73
CA PRO A 27 -40.15 2.28 1.66
C PRO A 27 -38.78 2.93 1.53
N VAL A 28 -38.29 3.53 2.62
CA VAL A 28 -36.95 4.02 2.73
C VAL A 28 -36.02 2.83 2.52
N SER A 29 -35.37 2.76 1.38
CA SER A 29 -34.27 1.79 1.17
C SER A 29 -33.29 1.93 2.32
N PRO A 30 -32.87 0.84 2.97
CA PRO A 30 -31.82 0.90 3.96
C PRO A 30 -30.60 1.51 3.27
N GLY A 31 -30.12 2.63 3.80
CA GLY A 31 -28.91 3.27 3.32
C GLY A 31 -27.76 2.26 3.25
N PRO A 32 -26.78 2.48 2.37
CA PRO A 32 -25.67 1.56 2.22
C PRO A 32 -25.07 1.28 3.59
N PRO A 33 -24.74 0.02 3.91
CA PRO A 33 -24.16 -0.34 5.20
C PRO A 33 -22.86 0.47 5.34
N GLN A 34 -22.80 1.32 6.35
CA GLN A 34 -21.58 2.05 6.68
C GLN A 34 -20.47 1.01 6.84
N ALA A 35 -19.41 1.14 6.07
CA ALA A 35 -18.22 0.32 6.20
C ALA A 35 -17.69 0.48 7.62
N THR A 36 -17.96 -0.49 8.47
CA THR A 36 -17.53 -0.45 9.86
C THR A 36 -16.09 -0.89 9.93
N PRO A 37 -15.18 -0.03 10.37
CA PRO A 37 -13.75 -0.33 10.45
C PRO A 37 -13.51 -1.50 11.41
N PHE A 38 -12.58 -2.34 11.05
CA PHE A 38 -12.15 -3.50 11.82
C PHE A 38 -10.74 -3.28 12.42
N ILE A 39 -10.34 -4.04 13.39
CA ILE A 39 -9.41 -3.74 14.46
C ILE A 39 -8.03 -4.42 14.30
N ALA A 40 -6.94 -3.71 14.58
CA ALA A 40 -5.58 -4.24 14.72
C ALA A 40 -5.18 -4.46 16.20
N ASP A 41 -4.32 -5.46 16.46
CA ASP A 41 -3.87 -5.89 17.78
C ASP A 41 -2.87 -4.90 18.43
N PRO A 42 -3.12 -4.44 19.66
CA PRO A 42 -2.23 -3.56 20.40
C PRO A 42 -1.05 -4.28 21.08
N THR A 43 -1.07 -5.61 21.21
CA THR A 43 -0.09 -6.34 22.04
C THR A 43 1.26 -6.55 21.37
N GLN A 44 1.43 -6.12 20.10
CA GLN A 44 2.72 -6.19 19.40
C GLN A 44 3.50 -4.88 19.40
N ALA A 45 3.47 -4.15 20.51
CA ALA A 45 4.57 -3.27 20.85
C ALA A 45 5.78 -4.18 21.16
N GLU A 46 6.78 -4.14 20.31
CA GLU A 46 8.00 -4.96 20.40
C GLU A 46 8.56 -5.01 21.81
N LYS A 47 8.71 -6.22 22.35
CA LYS A 47 9.69 -6.47 23.41
C LYS A 47 11.06 -6.49 22.74
N PRO A 48 12.01 -5.65 23.14
CA PRO A 48 13.37 -5.76 22.64
C PRO A 48 14.00 -7.05 23.13
N GLY A 49 14.49 -7.88 22.21
CA GLY A 49 15.47 -8.90 22.48
C GLY A 49 14.98 -10.36 22.55
N ALA A 50 14.79 -10.98 21.42
CA ALA A 50 15.11 -12.40 21.27
C ALA A 50 16.25 -12.51 20.24
N LYS A 51 17.42 -12.93 20.72
CA LYS A 51 18.58 -13.21 19.88
C LYS A 51 18.24 -14.32 18.90
N ALA A 52 18.13 -13.99 17.63
CA ALA A 52 18.00 -14.96 16.57
C ALA A 52 19.28 -15.82 16.50
N ARG A 53 19.10 -17.12 16.58
CA ARG A 53 20.13 -18.15 16.36
C ARG A 53 20.52 -18.11 14.87
N PRO A 54 21.80 -18.13 14.49
CA PRO A 54 22.20 -18.08 13.09
C PRO A 54 21.83 -19.39 12.39
N THR A 55 20.97 -19.34 11.40
CA THR A 55 20.77 -20.42 10.43
C THR A 55 21.88 -20.35 9.39
N ALA A 56 22.51 -21.48 9.15
CA ALA A 56 23.63 -21.67 8.26
C ALA A 56 23.33 -21.17 6.83
N LYS A 57 24.24 -20.43 6.26
CA LYS A 57 24.23 -20.03 4.84
C LYS A 57 24.51 -21.26 3.98
N PRO A 58 23.80 -21.47 2.85
CA PRO A 58 24.26 -22.41 1.86
C PRO A 58 25.53 -21.85 1.19
N ASN A 59 26.58 -22.64 1.24
CA ASN A 59 27.86 -22.36 0.64
C ASN A 59 27.76 -22.60 -0.87
N MET A 60 27.66 -21.56 -1.68
CA MET A 60 27.85 -21.68 -3.13
C MET A 60 29.33 -21.49 -3.43
N GLY A 61 30.04 -22.62 -3.50
CA GLY A 61 31.40 -22.67 -3.98
C GLY A 61 31.50 -22.36 -5.47
N PHE A 62 32.28 -21.39 -5.82
CA PHE A 62 32.75 -21.19 -7.19
C PHE A 62 33.95 -22.11 -7.43
N PRO A 63 34.08 -22.73 -8.62
CA PRO A 63 35.23 -23.56 -8.94
C PRO A 63 36.49 -22.68 -9.14
N SER A 64 37.52 -23.04 -8.40
CA SER A 64 38.86 -22.49 -8.56
C SER A 64 39.53 -23.01 -9.83
N THR A 65 39.89 -22.15 -10.75
CA THR A 65 40.75 -22.46 -11.89
C THR A 65 42.22 -22.33 -11.50
N PRO A 66 43.11 -23.21 -11.98
CA PRO A 66 44.50 -23.25 -11.53
C PRO A 66 45.35 -22.10 -12.13
N MET A 67 46.28 -21.62 -11.28
CA MET A 67 47.24 -20.60 -11.55
C MET A 67 48.32 -21.12 -12.51
N ALA A 68 48.60 -20.39 -13.64
CA ALA A 68 49.77 -20.60 -14.47
C ALA A 68 50.89 -19.67 -14.04
N PRO A 69 52.17 -20.05 -14.26
CA PRO A 69 53.34 -19.35 -13.70
C PRO A 69 53.71 -18.06 -14.43
N ALA A 70 54.30 -17.13 -13.72
CA ALA A 70 54.71 -15.82 -14.15
C ALA A 70 55.87 -15.88 -15.16
N PRO A 71 55.89 -15.01 -16.18
CA PRO A 71 57.06 -14.75 -16.98
C PRO A 71 57.81 -13.49 -16.53
N VAL A 72 59.09 -13.57 -16.75
CA VAL A 72 60.21 -12.70 -16.41
C VAL A 72 60.08 -11.31 -17.08
N GLN A 73 60.54 -10.28 -16.39
CA GLN A 73 60.63 -8.88 -16.78
C GLN A 73 61.58 -8.71 -17.99
N GLN A 74 61.15 -7.94 -18.98
CA GLN A 74 62.02 -7.20 -19.89
C GLN A 74 61.54 -5.76 -20.06
N GLY A 75 62.51 -4.90 -20.13
CA GLY A 75 62.57 -3.50 -19.91
C GLY A 75 61.60 -2.56 -20.64
N ALA A 76 61.50 -1.43 -20.06
CA ALA A 76 60.67 -0.30 -20.38
C ALA A 76 60.93 0.33 -21.77
N VAL A 77 59.82 0.54 -22.50
CA VAL A 77 59.72 1.62 -23.51
C VAL A 77 58.43 2.39 -23.19
N SER A 78 58.61 3.65 -22.81
CA SER A 78 57.53 4.57 -22.50
C SER A 78 56.74 4.94 -23.77
N LYS A 79 55.48 4.53 -23.81
CA LYS A 79 54.48 4.95 -24.82
C LYS A 79 53.62 6.11 -24.25
N PRO A 80 53.24 7.11 -25.07
CA PRO A 80 52.43 8.24 -24.56
C PRO A 80 51.12 7.82 -23.99
N ALA A 81 50.69 8.43 -22.89
CA ALA A 81 49.43 8.19 -22.20
C ALA A 81 48.23 8.51 -23.12
N GLU A 82 47.46 7.51 -23.45
CA GLU A 82 46.11 7.70 -23.99
C GLU A 82 45.22 8.30 -22.90
N PRO A 83 44.26 9.19 -23.24
CA PRO A 83 43.33 9.74 -22.25
C PRO A 83 42.53 8.60 -21.64
N GLY A 84 42.70 8.40 -20.36
CA GLY A 84 42.06 7.31 -19.60
C GLY A 84 40.54 7.37 -19.74
N VAL A 85 39.99 6.37 -20.42
CA VAL A 85 38.57 6.03 -20.28
C VAL A 85 38.35 5.70 -18.81
N ALA A 86 37.69 6.57 -18.09
CA ALA A 86 37.32 6.35 -16.70
C ALA A 86 36.61 4.99 -16.62
N ARG A 87 37.28 3.99 -16.04
CA ARG A 87 36.73 2.66 -15.82
C ARG A 87 35.57 2.85 -14.87
N ALA A 88 34.31 2.66 -15.36
CA ALA A 88 33.15 2.76 -14.52
C ALA A 88 33.32 1.81 -13.32
N GLU A 89 33.26 2.37 -12.11
CA GLU A 89 33.26 1.58 -10.88
C GLU A 89 32.20 0.49 -10.95
N PRO A 90 32.49 -0.74 -10.51
CA PRO A 90 31.52 -1.81 -10.56
C PRO A 90 30.30 -1.45 -9.71
N VAL A 91 29.12 -1.50 -10.32
CA VAL A 91 27.83 -1.22 -9.66
C VAL A 91 27.67 -2.17 -8.47
N SER A 92 27.44 -1.62 -7.28
CA SER A 92 27.31 -2.44 -6.08
C SER A 92 26.05 -3.32 -6.16
N GLU A 93 26.08 -4.52 -5.56
CA GLU A 93 24.91 -5.42 -5.47
C GLU A 93 23.69 -4.68 -4.93
N ARG A 94 23.87 -3.87 -3.91
CA ARG A 94 22.81 -3.04 -3.32
C ARG A 94 22.18 -2.10 -4.34
N GLU A 95 22.97 -1.51 -5.20
CA GLU A 95 22.50 -0.60 -6.24
C GLU A 95 21.68 -1.36 -7.29
N VAL A 96 22.13 -2.53 -7.72
CA VAL A 96 21.39 -3.40 -8.65
C VAL A 96 20.01 -3.75 -8.05
N ILE A 97 19.99 -4.14 -6.77
CA ILE A 97 18.72 -4.47 -6.09
C ILE A 97 17.83 -3.24 -5.95
N THR A 98 18.39 -2.06 -5.64
CA THR A 98 17.60 -0.82 -5.57
C THR A 98 17.00 -0.47 -6.93
N ARG A 99 17.75 -0.63 -8.03
CA ARG A 99 17.23 -0.44 -9.40
C ARG A 99 16.07 -1.39 -9.69
N LEU A 100 16.22 -2.67 -9.33
CA LEU A 100 15.15 -3.66 -9.49
C LEU A 100 13.91 -3.29 -8.67
N GLN A 101 14.09 -2.87 -7.41
CA GLN A 101 12.98 -2.46 -6.56
C GLN A 101 12.25 -1.26 -7.16
N ILE A 102 12.96 -0.23 -7.64
CA ILE A 102 12.37 0.92 -8.33
C ILE A 102 11.65 0.49 -9.62
N PHE A 103 12.29 -0.36 -10.42
CA PHE A 103 11.72 -0.89 -11.67
C PHE A 103 10.38 -1.59 -11.45
N LEU A 104 10.31 -2.46 -10.45
CA LEU A 104 9.10 -3.22 -10.11
C LEU A 104 8.02 -2.30 -9.51
N ASP A 105 8.41 -1.39 -8.60
CA ASP A 105 7.50 -0.45 -7.96
C ASP A 105 6.79 0.46 -8.97
N GLN A 106 7.54 1.02 -9.93
CA GLN A 106 7.00 1.86 -10.99
C GLN A 106 6.01 1.14 -11.91
N ARG A 107 6.08 -0.19 -11.96
CA ARG A 107 5.20 -1.05 -12.77
C ARG A 107 4.05 -1.67 -11.97
N SER A 108 3.86 -1.25 -10.72
CA SER A 108 2.82 -1.76 -9.81
C SER A 108 2.97 -3.25 -9.44
N PHE A 109 4.19 -3.78 -9.54
CA PHE A 109 4.59 -5.05 -8.96
C PHE A 109 5.42 -4.74 -7.71
N SER A 110 4.73 -4.40 -6.61
CA SER A 110 5.39 -3.87 -5.41
C SER A 110 6.36 -4.89 -4.81
N PRO A 111 7.65 -4.51 -4.66
CA PRO A 111 8.65 -5.34 -3.99
C PRO A 111 8.59 -5.21 -2.45
N GLY A 112 7.58 -4.50 -1.92
CA GLY A 112 7.58 -3.98 -0.56
C GLY A 112 8.42 -2.70 -0.45
N LYS A 113 9.11 -2.53 0.68
CA LYS A 113 9.96 -1.34 0.88
C LYS A 113 11.17 -1.36 -0.05
N ILE A 114 11.50 -0.19 -0.59
CA ILE A 114 12.75 0.03 -1.31
C ILE A 114 13.84 0.25 -0.27
N ASP A 115 14.76 -0.71 -0.16
CA ASP A 115 15.83 -0.72 0.86
C ASP A 115 17.18 -1.24 0.35
N GLY A 116 17.26 -1.59 -0.94
CA GLY A 116 18.44 -2.14 -1.59
C GLY A 116 18.82 -3.53 -1.07
N LYS A 117 17.85 -4.30 -0.57
CA LYS A 117 18.07 -5.67 -0.09
C LYS A 117 17.22 -6.65 -0.88
N TRP A 118 17.83 -7.77 -1.25
CA TRP A 118 17.10 -8.90 -1.77
C TRP A 118 16.26 -9.54 -0.67
N GLY A 119 15.01 -9.85 -0.97
CA GLY A 119 14.11 -10.50 -0.03
C GLY A 119 13.00 -11.28 -0.75
N GLU A 120 12.20 -12.02 0.02
CA GLU A 120 11.12 -12.84 -0.54
C GLU A 120 10.13 -12.03 -1.41
N PHE A 121 9.79 -10.81 -1.00
CA PHE A 121 8.84 -9.98 -1.75
C PHE A 121 9.43 -9.41 -3.03
N VAL A 122 10.74 -9.14 -3.08
CA VAL A 122 11.43 -8.76 -4.33
C VAL A 122 11.37 -9.92 -5.32
N ALA A 123 11.69 -11.14 -4.89
CA ALA A 123 11.62 -12.33 -5.73
C ALA A 123 10.18 -12.62 -6.21
N LYS A 124 9.19 -12.52 -5.32
CA LYS A 124 7.77 -12.73 -5.65
C LYS A 124 7.23 -11.66 -6.60
N ALA A 125 7.58 -10.40 -6.40
CA ALA A 125 7.20 -9.31 -7.30
C ALA A 125 7.82 -9.51 -8.69
N LEU A 126 9.11 -9.85 -8.74
CA LEU A 126 9.79 -10.14 -10.00
C LEU A 126 9.16 -11.34 -10.72
N GLN A 127 8.86 -12.43 -10.01
CA GLN A 127 8.19 -13.59 -10.58
C GLN A 127 6.84 -13.23 -11.21
N ARG A 128 6.06 -12.38 -10.54
CA ARG A 128 4.75 -11.93 -11.03
C ARG A 128 4.88 -10.99 -12.22
N TYR A 129 5.85 -10.07 -12.17
CA TYR A 129 6.18 -9.21 -13.31
C TYR A 129 6.56 -10.04 -14.55
N GLN A 130 7.45 -11.02 -14.36
CA GLN A 130 7.87 -11.91 -15.45
C GLN A 130 6.66 -12.63 -16.06
N LYS A 131 5.81 -13.27 -15.23
CA LYS A 131 4.60 -13.97 -15.69
C LYS A 131 3.61 -13.04 -16.42
N ALA A 132 3.40 -11.83 -15.90
CA ALA A 132 2.51 -10.84 -16.50
C ALA A 132 2.98 -10.39 -17.88
N ASN A 133 4.29 -10.48 -18.16
CA ASN A 133 4.90 -10.13 -19.44
C ASN A 133 5.22 -11.36 -20.32
N GLY A 134 4.64 -12.53 -20.03
CA GLY A 134 4.83 -13.75 -20.82
C GLY A 134 6.23 -14.38 -20.71
N LEU A 135 7.01 -13.95 -19.69
CA LEU A 135 8.35 -14.48 -19.42
C LEU A 135 8.29 -15.67 -18.44
N PRO A 136 9.31 -16.53 -18.42
CA PRO A 136 9.45 -17.55 -17.39
C PRO A 136 9.48 -16.90 -16.00
N GLY A 137 8.53 -17.26 -15.13
CA GLY A 137 8.38 -16.68 -13.78
C GLY A 137 9.41 -17.26 -12.80
N THR A 138 10.69 -17.00 -13.01
CA THR A 138 11.79 -17.52 -12.20
C THR A 138 11.95 -16.76 -10.88
N GLY A 139 11.56 -15.48 -10.85
CA GLY A 139 11.83 -14.59 -9.73
C GLY A 139 13.33 -14.25 -9.59
N GLN A 140 14.11 -14.43 -10.64
CA GLN A 140 15.55 -14.13 -10.70
C GLN A 140 15.85 -13.11 -11.79
N ILE A 141 16.92 -12.34 -11.61
CA ILE A 141 17.40 -11.38 -12.61
C ILE A 141 18.10 -12.17 -13.70
N ASP A 142 17.57 -12.13 -14.91
CA ASP A 142 18.23 -12.65 -16.11
C ASP A 142 19.03 -11.56 -16.84
N GLN A 143 19.73 -11.93 -17.89
CA GLN A 143 20.61 -11.01 -18.63
C GLN A 143 19.82 -9.87 -19.30
N ASN A 144 18.61 -10.13 -19.80
CA ASN A 144 17.77 -9.13 -20.45
C ASN A 144 17.30 -8.09 -19.43
N LEU A 145 16.78 -8.57 -18.30
CA LEU A 145 16.38 -7.68 -17.19
C LEU A 145 17.57 -6.88 -16.66
N GLN A 146 18.75 -7.49 -16.55
CA GLN A 146 19.95 -6.76 -16.14
C GLN A 146 20.29 -5.58 -17.07
N GLN A 147 20.08 -5.73 -18.37
CA GLN A 147 20.23 -4.64 -19.34
C GLN A 147 19.14 -3.57 -19.16
N GLU A 148 17.87 -3.97 -18.97
CA GLU A 148 16.80 -3.02 -18.71
C GLU A 148 17.04 -2.20 -17.43
N LEU A 149 17.56 -2.82 -16.38
CA LEU A 149 17.85 -2.14 -15.12
C LEU A 149 18.91 -1.04 -15.26
N GLN A 150 19.79 -1.10 -16.27
CA GLN A 150 20.77 -0.03 -16.53
C GLN A 150 20.09 1.28 -16.93
N HIS A 151 18.89 1.22 -17.51
CA HIS A 151 18.10 2.40 -17.89
C HIS A 151 17.33 3.03 -16.71
N ILE A 152 17.30 2.37 -15.55
CA ILE A 152 16.75 2.95 -14.31
C ILE A 152 17.80 3.90 -13.70
N PHE A 153 17.83 5.11 -14.26
CA PHE A 153 18.79 6.15 -13.85
C PHE A 153 18.15 7.54 -13.97
N PRO A 154 18.39 8.43 -12.99
CA PRO A 154 19.07 8.19 -11.71
C PRO A 154 18.21 7.33 -10.76
N ILE A 155 18.85 6.48 -9.94
CA ILE A 155 18.16 5.64 -8.93
C ILE A 155 17.76 6.43 -7.68
N TYR A 156 18.37 7.57 -7.46
CA TYR A 156 18.06 8.49 -6.37
C TYR A 156 17.80 9.88 -6.92
N THR A 157 16.90 10.57 -6.27
CA THR A 157 16.60 11.99 -6.50
C THR A 157 16.67 12.76 -5.20
N THR A 158 16.41 14.04 -5.24
CA THR A 158 16.34 14.91 -4.06
C THR A 158 14.92 15.39 -3.85
N TYR A 159 14.55 15.56 -2.59
CA TYR A 159 13.29 16.14 -2.16
C TYR A 159 13.57 17.34 -1.25
N VAL A 160 12.99 18.49 -1.57
CA VAL A 160 13.07 19.70 -0.76
C VAL A 160 11.88 19.71 0.20
N LEU A 161 12.16 19.74 1.50
CA LEU A 161 11.12 19.72 2.54
C LEU A 161 10.38 21.06 2.59
N THR A 162 9.06 20.99 2.72
CA THR A 162 8.16 22.14 2.85
C THR A 162 7.64 22.28 4.27
N GLN A 163 7.10 23.45 4.63
CA GLN A 163 6.43 23.63 5.91
C GLN A 163 5.23 22.66 6.08
N ASP A 164 4.53 22.35 4.99
CA ASP A 164 3.39 21.43 5.02
C ASP A 164 3.80 20.00 5.38
N ASP A 165 5.01 19.57 5.05
CA ASP A 165 5.52 18.26 5.45
C ASP A 165 5.69 18.19 6.98
N PHE A 166 6.17 19.28 7.60
CA PHE A 166 6.28 19.37 9.05
C PHE A 166 4.92 19.46 9.75
N ASN A 167 3.92 20.07 9.11
CA ASN A 167 2.55 20.11 9.62
C ASN A 167 1.89 18.73 9.66
N ARG A 168 2.45 17.72 8.94
CA ARG A 168 2.00 16.32 8.94
C ARG A 168 2.63 15.48 10.06
N VAL A 169 3.53 16.06 10.85
CA VAL A 169 4.23 15.39 11.94
C VAL A 169 3.69 15.85 13.28
N GLY A 170 3.54 14.92 14.21
CA GLY A 170 3.03 15.24 15.53
C GLY A 170 3.38 14.20 16.58
N ASN A 171 3.13 14.54 17.83
CA ASN A 171 3.29 13.60 18.93
C ASN A 171 2.05 12.70 19.03
N ILE A 172 2.15 11.49 18.46
CA ILE A 172 1.06 10.52 18.43
C ILE A 172 1.24 9.53 19.60
N PRO A 173 0.24 9.39 20.45
CA PRO A 173 0.24 8.43 21.56
C PRO A 173 0.34 6.97 21.05
N TYR A 174 0.51 6.04 21.99
CA TYR A 174 0.58 4.61 21.72
C TYR A 174 -0.63 3.83 22.27
N LYS A 175 -1.48 4.47 23.06
CA LYS A 175 -2.63 3.81 23.69
C LYS A 175 -3.91 4.25 23.00
N PRO A 176 -4.82 3.34 22.64
CA PRO A 176 -6.06 3.65 21.91
C PRO A 176 -6.91 4.74 22.55
N LYS A 177 -6.99 4.72 23.89
CA LYS A 177 -7.70 5.75 24.67
C LYS A 177 -7.12 7.16 24.47
N GLU A 178 -5.82 7.27 24.30
CA GLU A 178 -5.14 8.56 24.09
C GLU A 178 -5.13 8.92 22.59
N GLU A 179 -4.98 7.91 21.70
CA GLU A 179 -5.09 8.10 20.26
C GLU A 179 -6.47 8.65 19.85
N ALA A 180 -7.54 8.23 20.54
CA ALA A 180 -8.89 8.76 20.29
C ALA A 180 -9.06 10.25 20.65
N LYS A 181 -8.11 10.86 21.34
CA LYS A 181 -8.17 12.29 21.74
C LYS A 181 -7.42 13.22 20.79
N VAL A 182 -6.59 12.69 19.88
CA VAL A 182 -5.89 13.53 18.92
C VAL A 182 -6.82 13.89 17.74
N LYS A 183 -6.51 14.98 17.04
CA LYS A 183 -7.31 15.44 15.89
C LYS A 183 -7.09 14.59 14.63
N ALA A 184 -5.87 14.05 14.47
CA ALA A 184 -5.48 13.20 13.35
C ALA A 184 -4.30 12.32 13.77
N MET A 185 -4.18 11.14 13.13
CA MET A 185 -3.08 10.20 13.32
C MET A 185 -1.92 10.56 12.41
N LEU A 186 -1.20 11.65 12.74
CA LEU A 186 -0.08 12.18 11.98
C LEU A 186 1.14 11.25 12.03
N TYR A 187 2.16 11.49 11.18
CA TYR A 187 3.47 10.85 11.29
C TYR A 187 4.16 11.24 12.60
N ARG A 188 5.03 10.38 13.13
CA ARG A 188 5.81 10.69 14.36
C ARG A 188 7.08 11.45 14.07
N SER A 189 7.60 11.36 12.84
CA SER A 189 8.81 12.05 12.42
C SER A 189 8.76 12.44 10.94
N VAL A 190 9.57 13.44 10.57
CA VAL A 190 9.78 13.80 9.17
C VAL A 190 10.44 12.64 8.41
N THR A 191 11.30 11.88 9.07
CA THR A 191 11.93 10.69 8.47
C THR A 191 10.91 9.62 8.13
N GLU A 192 9.92 9.36 9.00
CA GLU A 192 8.81 8.45 8.74
C GLU A 192 7.97 8.92 7.55
N PHE A 193 7.63 10.22 7.51
CA PHE A 193 6.91 10.82 6.38
C PHE A 193 7.67 10.63 5.05
N ILE A 194 8.97 10.95 5.02
CA ILE A 194 9.81 10.79 3.81
C ILE A 194 9.88 9.32 3.41
N ALA A 195 10.07 8.43 4.37
CA ALA A 195 10.17 6.99 4.12
C ALA A 195 8.89 6.46 3.46
N GLU A 196 7.71 6.79 3.99
CA GLU A 196 6.44 6.38 3.41
C GLU A 196 6.21 7.02 2.05
N ARG A 197 6.50 8.32 1.92
CA ARG A 197 6.34 9.07 0.66
C ARG A 197 7.11 8.46 -0.50
N TYR A 198 8.29 7.87 -0.23
CA TYR A 198 9.16 7.26 -1.23
C TYR A 198 9.27 5.73 -1.08
N HIS A 199 8.22 5.10 -0.57
CA HIS A 199 8.04 3.63 -0.48
C HIS A 199 9.22 2.90 0.18
N SER A 200 9.84 3.53 1.17
CA SER A 200 11.07 3.07 1.83
C SER A 200 10.88 2.82 3.33
N GLY A 201 11.91 2.31 3.97
CA GLY A 201 12.02 2.28 5.43
C GLY A 201 12.86 3.44 5.97
N GLU A 202 12.56 3.92 7.18
CA GLU A 202 13.29 5.01 7.84
C GLU A 202 14.80 4.73 7.91
N ASN A 203 15.20 3.49 8.20
CA ASN A 203 16.60 3.08 8.24
C ASN A 203 17.31 3.21 6.87
N PHE A 204 16.58 3.03 5.78
CA PHE A 204 17.15 3.22 4.45
C PHE A 204 17.34 4.69 4.13
N ILE A 205 16.34 5.52 4.40
CA ILE A 205 16.43 6.98 4.25
C ILE A 205 17.57 7.54 5.10
N THR A 206 17.71 7.09 6.36
CA THR A 206 18.82 7.49 7.24
C THR A 206 20.18 7.13 6.64
N LYS A 207 20.35 5.91 6.14
CA LYS A 207 21.62 5.49 5.51
C LYS A 207 21.93 6.21 4.21
N LEU A 208 20.90 6.52 3.43
CA LEU A 208 21.04 7.23 2.17
C LEU A 208 21.49 8.69 2.36
N ASN A 209 21.21 9.24 3.54
CA ASN A 209 21.52 10.62 3.95
C ASN A 209 22.52 10.69 5.12
N GLY A 210 23.46 9.76 5.19
CA GLY A 210 24.31 9.48 6.34
C GLY A 210 24.92 10.70 7.08
N ASP A 211 25.26 11.76 6.34
CA ASP A 211 25.85 12.99 6.89
C ASP A 211 24.79 13.99 7.40
N LEU A 212 23.50 13.76 7.08
CA LEU A 212 22.39 14.62 7.50
C LEU A 212 21.83 14.18 8.85
N LYS A 213 21.73 15.11 9.80
CA LYS A 213 21.05 14.88 11.06
C LYS A 213 19.52 14.97 10.84
N LEU A 214 18.91 13.85 10.44
CA LEU A 214 17.48 13.80 10.08
C LEU A 214 16.53 14.27 11.19
N SER A 215 16.94 14.19 12.47
CA SER A 215 16.17 14.72 13.60
C SER A 215 16.21 16.26 13.74
N ALA A 216 17.05 16.94 12.96
CA ALA A 216 17.21 18.39 12.99
C ALA A 216 16.81 19.07 11.67
N LEU A 217 16.12 18.34 10.77
CA LEU A 217 15.61 18.86 9.52
C LEU A 217 14.62 20.00 9.73
N LYS A 218 14.60 20.95 8.81
CA LYS A 218 13.72 22.12 8.75
C LYS A 218 13.21 22.34 7.33
N PRO A 219 12.14 23.12 7.14
CA PRO A 219 11.68 23.51 5.81
C PRO A 219 12.80 24.15 4.99
N GLY A 220 12.92 23.77 3.72
CA GLY A 220 13.98 24.16 2.80
C GLY A 220 15.16 23.19 2.74
N ASP A 221 15.30 22.29 3.72
CA ASP A 221 16.35 21.28 3.65
C ASP A 221 16.07 20.25 2.56
N THR A 222 17.14 19.72 1.97
CA THR A 222 17.07 18.74 0.87
C THR A 222 17.50 17.38 1.37
N VAL A 223 16.72 16.36 1.05
CA VAL A 223 17.00 14.96 1.38
C VAL A 223 17.08 14.11 0.12
N ARG A 224 17.98 13.13 0.14
CA ARG A 224 18.13 12.13 -0.93
C ARG A 224 17.14 11.00 -0.73
N VAL A 225 16.44 10.61 -1.79
CA VAL A 225 15.35 9.62 -1.76
C VAL A 225 15.40 8.70 -2.98
N PRO A 226 14.79 7.51 -2.98
CA PRO A 226 14.61 6.70 -4.18
C PRO A 226 13.85 7.45 -5.26
N ASN A 227 14.24 7.26 -6.52
CA ASN A 227 13.59 7.90 -7.66
C ASN A 227 12.31 7.14 -8.08
N VAL A 228 11.28 7.24 -7.27
CA VAL A 228 9.93 6.69 -7.55
C VAL A 228 8.90 7.81 -7.52
N PRO A 229 7.76 7.66 -8.21
CA PRO A 229 6.63 8.56 -8.02
C PRO A 229 6.23 8.60 -6.54
N PRO A 230 6.22 9.78 -5.90
CA PRO A 230 5.96 9.86 -4.47
C PRO A 230 4.51 9.49 -4.13
N PHE A 231 4.30 8.80 -3.02
CA PHE A 231 2.99 8.66 -2.42
C PHE A 231 2.54 10.03 -1.89
N GLN A 232 1.45 10.55 -2.47
CA GLN A 232 0.90 11.85 -2.14
C GLN A 232 -0.28 11.70 -1.19
N ILE A 233 -0.01 11.59 0.12
CA ILE A 233 -1.05 11.49 1.14
C ILE A 233 -2.00 12.69 1.13
N GLU A 234 -1.51 13.85 0.75
CA GLU A 234 -2.27 15.09 0.61
C GLU A 234 -3.37 15.04 -0.47
N SER A 235 -3.26 14.11 -1.42
CA SER A 235 -4.30 13.88 -2.43
C SER A 235 -5.49 13.10 -1.88
N LEU A 236 -5.33 12.43 -0.74
CA LEU A 236 -6.37 11.65 -0.11
C LEU A 236 -7.23 12.56 0.77
N LYS A 237 -8.50 12.67 0.42
CA LYS A 237 -9.48 13.38 1.22
C LYS A 237 -10.24 12.40 2.11
N GLU A 238 -10.71 12.87 3.25
CA GLU A 238 -11.67 12.14 4.05
C GLU A 238 -12.98 12.04 3.26
N VAL A 239 -13.24 10.86 2.72
CA VAL A 239 -14.47 10.58 1.95
C VAL A 239 -15.10 9.34 2.52
N GLY A 240 -16.37 9.41 2.87
CA GLY A 240 -17.12 8.26 3.38
C GLY A 240 -17.15 7.07 2.41
N SER A 241 -17.20 7.34 1.10
CA SER A 241 -17.13 6.31 0.05
C SER A 241 -16.54 6.91 -1.22
N LEU A 242 -15.68 6.16 -1.90
CA LEU A 242 -15.18 6.56 -3.21
C LEU A 242 -16.25 6.32 -4.29
N PRO A 243 -16.26 7.16 -5.34
CA PRO A 243 -17.16 6.96 -6.48
C PRO A 243 -16.99 5.59 -7.12
N ASN A 244 -18.10 5.02 -7.54
CA ASN A 244 -18.10 3.74 -8.25
C ASN A 244 -17.39 3.88 -9.61
N LYS A 245 -16.59 2.87 -9.97
CA LYS A 245 -15.82 2.80 -11.22
C LYS A 245 -16.28 1.57 -12.02
N PRO A 246 -17.44 1.64 -12.71
CA PRO A 246 -18.07 0.47 -13.34
C PRO A 246 -17.15 -0.23 -14.35
N GLN A 247 -16.21 0.47 -14.96
CA GLN A 247 -15.20 -0.11 -15.86
C GLN A 247 -14.31 -1.17 -15.18
N PHE A 248 -14.20 -1.16 -13.85
CA PHE A 248 -13.38 -2.11 -13.09
C PHE A 248 -14.15 -3.31 -12.54
N VAL A 249 -15.48 -3.37 -12.72
CA VAL A 249 -16.31 -4.44 -12.14
C VAL A 249 -15.92 -5.84 -12.64
N LYS A 250 -15.34 -5.94 -13.84
CA LYS A 250 -14.85 -7.20 -14.41
C LYS A 250 -13.49 -7.63 -13.87
N ARG A 251 -12.79 -6.77 -13.15
CA ARG A 251 -11.56 -7.13 -12.46
C ARG A 251 -11.84 -8.01 -11.26
N MET A 252 -10.80 -8.68 -10.79
CA MET A 252 -10.82 -9.53 -9.60
C MET A 252 -9.58 -9.26 -8.75
N ILE A 253 -9.75 -9.23 -7.44
CA ILE A 253 -8.63 -9.37 -6.50
C ILE A 253 -8.44 -10.85 -6.20
N LYS A 254 -7.20 -11.34 -6.31
CA LYS A 254 -6.77 -12.65 -5.79
C LYS A 254 -5.85 -12.42 -4.60
N VAL A 255 -6.21 -12.95 -3.45
CA VAL A 255 -5.41 -12.91 -2.21
C VAL A 255 -4.84 -14.30 -1.97
N ASP A 256 -3.56 -14.45 -2.25
CA ASP A 256 -2.80 -15.66 -1.95
C ASP A 256 -2.25 -15.55 -0.53
N THR A 257 -2.90 -16.24 0.41
CA THR A 257 -2.55 -16.18 1.84
C THR A 257 -1.22 -16.87 2.14
N ARG A 258 -0.87 -17.90 1.38
CA ARG A 258 0.37 -18.67 1.52
C ARG A 258 1.58 -17.90 1.02
N TYR A 259 1.49 -17.32 -0.20
CA TYR A 259 2.54 -16.49 -0.76
C TYR A 259 2.52 -15.06 -0.24
N ARG A 260 1.46 -14.67 0.49
CA ARG A 260 1.27 -13.32 1.06
C ARG A 260 1.33 -12.22 -0.02
N MET A 261 0.60 -12.43 -1.09
CA MET A 261 0.49 -11.49 -2.19
C MET A 261 -0.98 -11.23 -2.54
N LEU A 262 -1.27 -10.01 -2.92
CA LEU A 262 -2.54 -9.58 -3.48
C LEU A 262 -2.31 -9.24 -4.94
N ASP A 263 -3.03 -9.90 -5.83
CA ASP A 263 -2.95 -9.72 -7.27
C ASP A 263 -4.25 -9.10 -7.79
N ILE A 264 -4.18 -8.07 -8.64
CA ILE A 264 -5.31 -7.52 -9.37
C ILE A 264 -5.30 -8.09 -10.79
N MET A 265 -6.39 -8.76 -11.15
CA MET A 265 -6.57 -9.45 -12.42
C MET A 265 -7.65 -8.78 -13.26
N GLU A 266 -7.50 -8.82 -14.59
CA GLU A 266 -8.57 -8.56 -15.56
C GLU A 266 -8.63 -9.72 -16.54
N GLY A 267 -9.63 -10.59 -16.37
CA GLY A 267 -9.60 -11.93 -16.97
C GLY A 267 -8.38 -12.72 -16.50
N ASP A 268 -7.57 -13.21 -17.45
CA ASP A 268 -6.33 -13.94 -17.15
C ASP A 268 -5.10 -13.03 -17.06
N THR A 269 -5.26 -11.73 -17.30
CA THR A 269 -4.16 -10.77 -17.26
C THR A 269 -3.92 -10.29 -15.83
N LEU A 270 -2.69 -10.45 -15.34
CA LEU A 270 -2.23 -9.88 -14.08
C LEU A 270 -1.83 -8.42 -14.31
N LEU A 271 -2.59 -7.50 -13.71
CA LEU A 271 -2.38 -6.06 -13.86
C LEU A 271 -1.38 -5.50 -12.86
N SER A 272 -1.45 -5.97 -11.61
CA SER A 272 -0.59 -5.49 -10.52
C SER A 272 -0.55 -6.48 -9.37
N SER A 273 0.50 -6.38 -8.53
CA SER A 273 0.70 -7.30 -7.42
C SER A 273 1.37 -6.60 -6.23
N TYR A 274 0.93 -6.92 -5.00
CA TYR A 274 1.33 -6.24 -3.78
C TYR A 274 1.58 -7.21 -2.63
N PRO A 275 2.65 -7.03 -1.84
CA PRO A 275 2.86 -7.78 -0.60
C PRO A 275 1.77 -7.49 0.44
N ILE A 276 1.36 -8.52 1.15
CA ILE A 276 0.32 -8.40 2.18
C ILE A 276 0.67 -9.12 3.49
N THR A 277 -0.10 -8.79 4.51
CA THR A 277 -0.25 -9.64 5.70
C THR A 277 -1.70 -10.14 5.77
N PRO A 278 -1.95 -11.45 5.56
CA PRO A 278 -3.31 -12.02 5.44
C PRO A 278 -3.77 -12.69 6.73
N GLY A 279 -4.08 -11.94 7.78
CA GLY A 279 -4.48 -12.54 9.05
C GLY A 279 -3.29 -13.11 9.85
N SER A 280 -3.60 -13.84 10.90
CA SER A 280 -2.65 -14.58 11.74
C SER A 280 -3.02 -16.06 11.81
N GLU A 281 -2.16 -16.91 12.40
CA GLU A 281 -2.50 -18.32 12.63
C GLU A 281 -3.74 -18.50 13.49
N LYS A 282 -3.97 -17.61 14.48
CA LYS A 282 -5.13 -17.65 15.36
C LYS A 282 -6.39 -17.07 14.70
N LEU A 283 -6.24 -16.06 13.88
CA LEU A 283 -7.31 -15.35 13.18
C LEU A 283 -6.93 -15.19 11.69
N PRO A 284 -7.03 -16.27 10.90
CA PRO A 284 -6.65 -16.25 9.49
C PRO A 284 -7.65 -15.43 8.66
N ALA A 285 -7.17 -14.96 7.51
CA ALA A 285 -8.06 -14.37 6.53
C ALA A 285 -9.10 -15.41 6.08
N PRO A 286 -10.38 -15.02 5.92
CA PRO A 286 -11.44 -15.96 5.58
C PRO A 286 -11.28 -16.42 4.12
N ILE A 287 -10.93 -17.68 3.93
CA ILE A 287 -10.86 -18.32 2.62
C ILE A 287 -12.24 -18.30 1.96
N GLY A 288 -12.33 -18.00 0.67
CA GLY A 288 -13.57 -17.96 -0.08
C GLY A 288 -13.65 -16.83 -1.10
N THR A 289 -14.85 -16.65 -1.64
CA THR A 289 -15.15 -15.60 -2.63
C THR A 289 -16.03 -14.54 -1.99
N TRP A 290 -15.58 -13.31 -2.02
CA TRP A 290 -16.22 -12.15 -1.41
C TRP A 290 -16.47 -11.06 -2.45
N LYS A 291 -17.26 -10.04 -2.09
CA LYS A 291 -17.49 -8.83 -2.89
C LYS A 291 -16.98 -7.62 -2.12
N ILE A 292 -16.47 -6.62 -2.85
CA ILE A 292 -16.23 -5.28 -2.28
C ILE A 292 -17.60 -4.63 -2.04
N VAL A 293 -17.83 -4.16 -0.82
CA VAL A 293 -19.09 -3.52 -0.41
C VAL A 293 -18.94 -2.02 -0.10
N GLY A 294 -17.72 -1.50 -0.17
CA GLY A 294 -17.46 -0.09 0.01
C GLY A 294 -15.95 0.17 0.05
N ILE A 295 -15.56 1.37 -0.35
CA ILE A 295 -14.17 1.82 -0.36
C ILE A 295 -14.12 3.21 0.25
N ALA A 296 -13.32 3.39 1.30
CA ALA A 296 -13.12 4.67 1.96
C ALA A 296 -11.64 5.05 2.02
N THR A 297 -11.37 6.35 1.90
CA THR A 297 -10.07 6.96 2.18
C THR A 297 -10.07 7.63 3.55
N MET A 298 -8.93 7.70 4.20
CA MET A 298 -8.76 8.32 5.52
C MET A 298 -9.85 7.85 6.51
N PRO A 299 -9.99 6.53 6.75
CA PRO A 299 -11.08 6.00 7.57
C PRO A 299 -10.88 6.33 9.05
N TRP A 300 -11.99 6.54 9.76
CA TRP A 300 -12.05 6.41 11.20
C TRP A 300 -11.95 4.93 11.59
N PHE A 301 -11.27 4.64 12.68
CA PHE A 301 -11.11 3.28 13.18
C PHE A 301 -11.78 3.11 14.54
N ARG A 302 -12.72 2.16 14.64
CA ARG A 302 -13.34 1.77 15.89
C ARG A 302 -12.48 0.73 16.60
N TRP A 303 -11.72 1.15 17.60
CA TRP A 303 -10.99 0.26 18.47
C TRP A 303 -11.93 -0.37 19.50
N ASP A 304 -12.09 -1.67 19.50
CA ASP A 304 -12.99 -2.42 20.36
C ASP A 304 -12.32 -3.76 20.73
N GLU A 305 -11.79 -3.86 21.96
CA GLU A 305 -11.02 -5.02 22.40
C GLU A 305 -11.84 -6.32 22.44
N ALA A 306 -13.13 -6.25 22.74
CA ALA A 306 -13.99 -7.44 22.73
C ALA A 306 -14.18 -7.96 21.31
N MET A 307 -14.38 -7.05 20.36
CA MET A 307 -14.42 -7.39 18.94
C MET A 307 -13.10 -8.00 18.47
N LEU A 308 -11.95 -7.49 18.97
CA LEU A 308 -10.61 -8.00 18.67
C LEU A 308 -10.41 -9.43 19.16
N ASN A 309 -10.73 -9.65 20.41
CA ASN A 309 -10.39 -10.90 21.09
C ASN A 309 -11.43 -11.99 20.88
N HIS A 310 -12.69 -11.63 20.67
CA HIS A 310 -13.83 -12.54 20.67
C HIS A 310 -14.74 -12.43 19.44
N GLY A 311 -14.53 -11.44 18.55
CA GLY A 311 -15.37 -11.21 17.37
C GLY A 311 -16.72 -10.55 17.67
N GLU A 312 -16.96 -10.10 18.91
CA GLU A 312 -18.19 -9.50 19.39
C GLU A 312 -18.03 -8.01 19.66
N ARG A 313 -18.96 -7.18 19.20
CA ARG A 313 -18.93 -5.73 19.47
C ARG A 313 -19.31 -5.44 20.91
N SER A 314 -18.58 -4.52 21.53
CA SER A 314 -18.88 -3.99 22.86
C SER A 314 -19.24 -2.51 22.82
N GLU A 315 -19.85 -2.03 23.92
CA GLU A 315 -20.06 -0.59 24.14
C GLU A 315 -18.77 0.13 24.59
N ASN A 316 -17.73 -0.62 24.97
CA ASN A 316 -16.45 -0.08 25.38
C ASN A 316 -15.49 -0.02 24.17
N PHE A 317 -15.48 1.09 23.46
CA PHE A 317 -14.65 1.30 22.28
C PHE A 317 -14.09 2.72 22.23
N TYR A 318 -13.09 2.91 21.38
CA TYR A 318 -12.50 4.20 21.06
C TYR A 318 -12.56 4.44 19.55
N ASN A 319 -12.91 5.65 19.13
CA ASN A 319 -12.83 6.05 17.72
C ASN A 319 -11.48 6.71 17.47
N ILE A 320 -10.62 6.03 16.74
CA ILE A 320 -9.30 6.54 16.36
C ILE A 320 -9.46 7.37 15.08
N PRO A 321 -8.98 8.63 15.06
CA PRO A 321 -9.15 9.51 13.92
C PRO A 321 -8.32 9.09 12.70
N PRO A 322 -8.65 9.62 11.51
CA PRO A 322 -7.91 9.37 10.27
C PRO A 322 -6.44 9.78 10.33
N GLY A 323 -5.64 9.19 9.46
CA GLY A 323 -4.25 9.57 9.24
C GLY A 323 -3.34 8.38 8.93
N PRO A 324 -2.08 8.63 8.55
CA PRO A 324 -1.15 7.59 8.14
C PRO A 324 -0.87 6.58 9.26
N ARG A 325 -0.95 7.01 10.51
CA ARG A 325 -0.73 6.16 11.68
C ARG A 325 -2.01 5.55 12.27
N ASN A 326 -3.15 5.70 11.59
CA ASN A 326 -4.34 4.96 11.97
C ASN A 326 -4.08 3.44 11.83
N PRO A 327 -4.58 2.58 12.74
CA PRO A 327 -4.37 1.13 12.67
C PRO A 327 -4.76 0.47 11.34
N VAL A 328 -5.74 1.03 10.62
CA VAL A 328 -6.13 0.57 9.27
C VAL A 328 -5.55 1.43 8.15
N GLY A 329 -4.60 2.30 8.47
CA GLY A 329 -3.92 3.17 7.51
C GLY A 329 -4.84 4.17 6.84
N ILE A 330 -4.52 4.50 5.58
CA ILE A 330 -5.15 5.58 4.81
C ILE A 330 -6.31 5.12 3.93
N ALA A 331 -6.59 3.82 3.85
CA ALA A 331 -7.61 3.26 2.98
C ALA A 331 -8.24 2.02 3.61
N TRP A 332 -9.54 1.87 3.38
CA TRP A 332 -10.32 0.71 3.76
C TRP A 332 -11.16 0.23 2.58
N ILE A 333 -11.05 -1.04 2.22
CA ILE A 333 -11.84 -1.74 1.22
C ILE A 333 -12.62 -2.82 1.97
N GLY A 334 -13.89 -2.55 2.27
CA GLY A 334 -14.77 -3.48 2.99
C GLY A 334 -15.19 -4.66 2.12
N LEU A 335 -15.17 -5.86 2.69
CA LEU A 335 -15.64 -7.08 2.03
C LEU A 335 -17.03 -7.47 2.52
N SER A 336 -17.77 -8.24 1.71
CA SER A 336 -19.09 -8.78 2.07
C SER A 336 -19.06 -9.72 3.28
N LYS A 337 -17.89 -10.23 3.67
CA LYS A 337 -17.66 -10.81 4.99
C LYS A 337 -17.62 -9.69 6.03
N ARG A 338 -18.61 -9.66 6.92
CA ARG A 338 -18.72 -8.64 7.97
C ARG A 338 -17.45 -8.54 8.80
N GLY A 339 -16.94 -7.32 8.98
CA GLY A 339 -15.77 -7.03 9.78
C GLY A 339 -14.43 -7.31 9.10
N ILE A 340 -14.43 -7.80 7.87
CA ILE A 340 -13.20 -8.10 7.10
C ILE A 340 -13.01 -7.07 5.99
N GLY A 341 -11.77 -6.66 5.78
CA GLY A 341 -11.40 -5.71 4.73
C GLY A 341 -9.94 -5.85 4.30
N ILE A 342 -9.63 -5.13 3.22
CA ILE A 342 -8.27 -4.89 2.75
C ILE A 342 -7.95 -3.45 3.10
N HIS A 343 -6.81 -3.19 3.76
CA HIS A 343 -6.53 -1.86 4.28
C HIS A 343 -5.04 -1.55 4.36
N GLY A 344 -4.68 -0.29 4.57
CA GLY A 344 -3.32 0.15 4.84
C GLY A 344 -2.81 -0.25 6.22
N THR A 345 -1.62 0.20 6.58
CA THR A 345 -1.05 -0.02 7.91
C THR A 345 -0.21 1.16 8.35
N SER A 346 -0.22 1.46 9.65
CA SER A 346 0.68 2.43 10.28
C SER A 346 2.14 1.95 10.37
N ASN A 347 2.40 0.67 10.09
CA ASN A 347 3.74 0.10 10.16
C ASN A 347 4.02 -0.85 8.99
N PRO A 348 4.57 -0.33 7.88
CA PRO A 348 4.88 -1.13 6.70
C PRO A 348 5.95 -2.20 6.95
N ASP A 349 6.75 -2.10 8.01
CA ASP A 349 7.76 -3.10 8.39
C ASP A 349 7.13 -4.43 8.81
N THR A 350 5.85 -4.43 9.17
CA THR A 350 5.12 -5.62 9.59
C THR A 350 4.51 -6.41 8.44
N ILE A 351 4.53 -5.88 7.21
CA ILE A 351 3.99 -6.59 6.06
C ILE A 351 4.72 -7.92 5.84
N GLY A 352 3.95 -9.00 5.81
CA GLY A 352 4.43 -10.37 5.66
C GLY A 352 5.13 -10.96 6.90
N ARG A 353 5.23 -10.23 8.01
CA ARG A 353 6.00 -10.65 9.21
C ARG A 353 5.16 -10.85 10.46
N SER A 354 4.09 -10.09 10.62
CA SER A 354 3.18 -10.19 11.75
C SER A 354 1.76 -10.48 11.30
N GLY A 355 1.00 -11.20 12.11
CA GLY A 355 -0.39 -11.52 11.82
C GLY A 355 -1.33 -10.31 11.99
N SER A 356 -2.52 -10.40 11.39
CA SER A 356 -3.67 -9.52 11.64
C SER A 356 -4.85 -10.33 12.19
N HIS A 357 -5.97 -9.68 12.48
CA HIS A 357 -7.20 -10.34 12.96
C HIS A 357 -8.14 -10.72 11.80
N GLY A 358 -7.59 -11.33 10.75
CA GLY A 358 -8.34 -11.79 9.58
C GLY A 358 -8.42 -10.79 8.43
N CYS A 359 -8.10 -9.52 8.66
CA CYS A 359 -8.00 -8.52 7.59
C CYS A 359 -6.72 -8.65 6.78
N ILE A 360 -6.73 -8.10 5.57
CA ILE A 360 -5.58 -8.08 4.65
C ILE A 360 -4.90 -6.72 4.73
N ARG A 361 -3.66 -6.67 5.23
CA ARG A 361 -2.88 -5.43 5.36
C ARG A 361 -1.98 -5.20 4.16
N LEU A 362 -1.91 -3.95 3.72
CA LEU A 362 -0.99 -3.41 2.72
C LEU A 362 -0.16 -2.28 3.32
N ALA A 363 1.00 -1.97 2.75
CA ALA A 363 1.63 -0.67 2.98
C ALA A 363 0.69 0.45 2.50
N ASN A 364 0.74 1.64 3.13
CA ASN A 364 -0.17 2.74 2.77
C ASN A 364 -0.05 3.15 1.30
N TRP A 365 1.17 3.26 0.75
CA TRP A 365 1.37 3.57 -0.67
C TRP A 365 0.78 2.52 -1.61
N ASP A 366 0.83 1.23 -1.23
CA ASP A 366 0.22 0.14 -2.00
C ASP A 366 -1.31 0.16 -1.87
N ALA A 367 -1.84 0.42 -0.67
CA ALA A 367 -3.28 0.58 -0.45
C ALA A 367 -3.86 1.74 -1.30
N ALA A 368 -3.12 2.86 -1.39
CA ALA A 368 -3.49 3.98 -2.26
C ALA A 368 -3.53 3.61 -3.75
N ARG A 369 -2.63 2.73 -4.19
CA ARG A 369 -2.64 2.19 -5.57
C ARG A 369 -3.81 1.25 -5.80
N VAL A 370 -4.08 0.38 -4.83
CA VAL A 370 -5.17 -0.61 -4.92
C VAL A 370 -6.53 0.09 -5.01
N ILE A 371 -6.85 1.07 -4.16
CA ILE A 371 -8.14 1.78 -4.20
C ILE A 371 -8.39 2.49 -5.54
N ASN A 372 -7.34 2.82 -6.29
CA ASN A 372 -7.46 3.40 -7.61
C ASN A 372 -7.77 2.39 -8.73
N GLN A 373 -7.65 1.09 -8.46
CA GLN A 373 -7.83 0.01 -9.43
C GLN A 373 -9.06 -0.86 -9.17
N VAL A 374 -9.80 -0.60 -8.10
CA VAL A 374 -10.94 -1.41 -7.64
C VAL A 374 -12.22 -0.60 -7.56
N THR A 375 -13.35 -1.29 -7.49
CA THR A 375 -14.69 -0.72 -7.36
C THR A 375 -15.60 -1.60 -6.51
N GLU A 376 -16.68 -1.02 -5.99
CA GLU A 376 -17.74 -1.77 -5.32
C GLU A 376 -18.35 -2.83 -6.26
N GLY A 377 -18.75 -3.96 -5.72
CA GLY A 377 -19.25 -5.12 -6.47
C GLY A 377 -18.18 -6.03 -7.07
N MET A 378 -16.90 -5.59 -7.11
CA MET A 378 -15.79 -6.38 -7.62
C MET A 378 -15.57 -7.65 -6.77
N THR A 379 -15.16 -8.74 -7.43
CA THR A 379 -14.90 -10.02 -6.76
C THR A 379 -13.53 -10.02 -6.09
N VAL A 380 -13.47 -10.61 -4.90
CA VAL A 380 -12.25 -10.88 -4.12
C VAL A 380 -12.20 -12.36 -3.80
N LEU A 381 -11.22 -13.07 -4.32
CA LEU A 381 -10.95 -14.48 -4.05
C LEU A 381 -9.79 -14.57 -3.05
N ILE A 382 -10.03 -15.15 -1.88
CA ILE A 382 -9.02 -15.42 -0.83
C ILE A 382 -8.78 -16.94 -0.77
N PHE A 383 -7.53 -17.40 -0.91
CA PHE A 383 -7.15 -18.83 -0.94
C PHE A 383 -5.77 -19.09 -0.32
#